data_6a2dcf032b70b667ebc8646d4950191e
#
_entry.id   6a2dcf032b70b667ebc8646d4950191e
#
_cell.length_a   1.000
_cell.length_b   1.000
_cell.length_c   1.000
_cell.angle_alpha   90.00
_cell.angle_beta   90.00
_cell.angle_gamma   90.00
#
_symmetry.space_group_name_H-M   'P 1'
#
loop_
_entity.id
_entity.type
_entity.pdbx_description
1 polymer ?
#
loop_
_entity_poly.entity_id
_entity_poly.type
_entity_poly.pdbx_seq_one_letter_code
_entity_poly.pdbx_strand_id
1 'polypeptide(L)'
;MKHKVLLILLFVGFAFTSCDKGDFEYEDKFKDSKEVWSRFKKQTNNTYEYTTTGSTWVGYSWQTTITVYDGKVNRRSFKYTGYPNDVSPDLELEWTENVLELGSHKNTPASDVLTLDEVYEKAKQDWLKKRKDTQTYFETKNEGMISLCGYSENN
;
A
#
# COMPACT_ATOMS: atom_id res chain seq x y z
N MET A 1 12.45 62.50 41.24
CA MET A 1 11.37 61.62 40.76
C MET A 1 11.83 60.95 39.48
N LYS A 2 12.07 59.64 39.57
CA LYS A 2 12.63 58.82 38.43
C LYS A 2 11.49 58.17 37.68
N HIS A 3 11.19 58.57 36.47
CA HIS A 3 10.20 57.90 35.60
C HIS A 3 10.86 56.65 35.01
N LYS A 4 10.34 55.46 35.42
CA LYS A 4 10.67 54.19 34.80
C LYS A 4 9.81 54.04 33.53
N VAL A 5 10.40 54.10 32.38
CA VAL A 5 9.77 53.76 31.11
C VAL A 5 9.76 52.23 31.00
N LEU A 6 8.56 51.65 31.06
CA LEU A 6 8.34 50.21 30.87
C LEU A 6 8.24 49.96 29.37
N LEU A 7 9.29 49.41 28.74
CA LEU A 7 9.30 49.01 27.35
C LEU A 7 8.65 47.65 27.20
N ILE A 8 7.39 47.62 26.79
CA ILE A 8 6.68 46.39 26.47
C ILE A 8 7.14 45.95 25.07
N LEU A 9 8.01 44.95 25.01
CA LEU A 9 8.37 44.25 23.77
C LEU A 9 7.23 43.34 23.36
N LEU A 10 6.42 43.82 22.38
CA LEU A 10 5.39 43.00 21.77
C LEU A 10 6.06 41.98 20.84
N PHE A 11 6.25 40.74 21.32
CA PHE A 11 6.69 39.62 20.49
C PHE A 11 5.50 39.21 19.62
N VAL A 12 5.46 39.75 18.38
CA VAL A 12 4.57 39.23 17.35
C VAL A 12 5.17 37.91 16.89
N GLY A 13 4.68 36.81 17.48
CA GLY A 13 4.96 35.47 17.02
C GLY A 13 4.38 35.28 15.61
N PHE A 14 5.23 35.37 14.59
CA PHE A 14 4.91 34.87 13.28
C PHE A 14 4.77 33.33 13.44
N ALA A 15 3.54 32.87 13.60
CA ALA A 15 3.20 31.48 13.32
C ALA A 15 3.44 31.28 11.81
N PHE A 16 4.61 30.82 11.46
CA PHE A 16 4.83 30.18 10.16
C PHE A 16 3.95 28.94 10.15
N THR A 17 2.75 29.06 9.63
CA THR A 17 2.04 27.90 9.12
C THR A 17 2.86 27.43 7.94
N SER A 18 3.86 26.56 8.22
CA SER A 18 4.46 25.72 7.21
C SER A 18 3.30 24.92 6.63
N CYS A 19 2.88 25.32 5.44
CA CYS A 19 2.13 24.42 4.59
C CYS A 19 3.08 23.26 4.32
N ASP A 20 2.99 22.24 5.12
CA ASP A 20 3.67 20.97 4.92
C ASP A 20 3.17 20.45 3.58
N LYS A 21 3.96 20.71 2.52
CA LYS A 21 3.74 20.05 1.24
C LYS A 21 4.03 18.59 1.54
N GLY A 22 2.97 17.79 1.72
CA GLY A 22 3.04 16.41 2.11
C GLY A 22 4.21 15.66 1.47
N ASP A 23 4.86 14.82 2.23
CA ASP A 23 6.08 14.10 1.83
C ASP A 23 5.85 13.14 0.67
N PHE A 24 4.59 12.88 0.29
CA PHE A 24 4.22 11.96 -0.78
C PHE A 24 2.99 12.45 -1.57
N GLU A 25 2.74 11.86 -2.73
CA GLU A 25 1.57 12.15 -3.55
C GLU A 25 0.30 11.52 -2.97
N TYR A 26 -0.85 12.14 -3.24
CA TYR A 26 -2.17 11.67 -2.80
C TYR A 26 -2.38 11.60 -1.27
N GLU A 27 -1.68 12.40 -0.48
CA GLU A 27 -1.68 12.33 0.99
C GLU A 27 -3.08 12.35 1.61
N ASP A 28 -3.96 13.28 1.22
CA ASP A 28 -5.33 13.36 1.73
C ASP A 28 -6.13 12.10 1.39
N LYS A 29 -6.07 11.67 0.14
CA LYS A 29 -6.76 10.48 -0.35
C LYS A 29 -6.27 9.19 0.36
N PHE A 30 -4.97 9.12 0.61
CA PHE A 30 -4.36 8.03 1.38
C PHE A 30 -4.84 8.02 2.82
N LYS A 31 -4.91 9.19 3.47
CA LYS A 31 -5.41 9.33 4.84
C LYS A 31 -6.86 8.87 4.96
N ASP A 32 -7.73 9.32 4.06
CA ASP A 32 -9.12 8.89 4.01
C ASP A 32 -9.24 7.37 3.85
N SER A 33 -8.47 6.79 2.93
CA SER A 33 -8.44 5.35 2.70
C SER A 33 -7.93 4.58 3.91
N LYS A 34 -6.90 5.07 4.60
CA LYS A 34 -6.37 4.45 5.83
C LYS A 34 -7.41 4.49 6.98
N GLU A 35 -8.25 5.52 7.05
CA GLU A 35 -9.37 5.57 8.01
C GLU A 35 -10.44 4.51 7.68
N VAL A 36 -10.78 4.33 6.40
CA VAL A 36 -11.70 3.25 5.96
C VAL A 36 -11.13 1.89 6.36
N TRP A 37 -9.87 1.62 6.03
CA TRP A 37 -9.17 0.40 6.45
C TRP A 37 -9.22 0.21 7.97
N SER A 38 -8.94 1.24 8.75
CA SER A 38 -8.95 1.16 10.22
C SER A 38 -10.32 0.76 10.78
N ARG A 39 -11.43 1.23 10.16
CA ARG A 39 -12.80 0.82 10.54
C ARG A 39 -13.07 -0.63 10.17
N PHE A 40 -12.77 -1.03 8.94
CA PHE A 40 -12.92 -2.40 8.47
C PHE A 40 -12.13 -3.39 9.35
N LYS A 41 -10.87 -3.10 9.62
CA LYS A 41 -10.01 -3.89 10.50
C LYS A 41 -10.65 -4.15 11.88
N LYS A 42 -11.27 -3.14 12.48
CA LYS A 42 -11.96 -3.28 13.77
C LYS A 42 -13.22 -4.15 13.65
N GLN A 43 -14.00 -3.96 12.59
CA GLN A 43 -15.24 -4.71 12.36
C GLN A 43 -15.00 -6.21 12.14
N THR A 44 -13.88 -6.56 11.53
CA THR A 44 -13.50 -7.94 11.20
C THR A 44 -12.60 -8.59 12.26
N ASN A 45 -12.33 -7.92 13.38
CA ASN A 45 -11.34 -8.36 14.36
C ASN A 45 -9.99 -8.69 13.72
N ASN A 46 -9.56 -7.87 12.75
CA ASN A 46 -8.32 -8.05 12.00
C ASN A 46 -8.19 -9.43 11.32
N THR A 47 -9.32 -10.01 10.91
CA THR A 47 -9.41 -11.28 10.18
C THR A 47 -10.12 -11.02 8.85
N TYR A 48 -9.42 -11.24 7.75
CA TYR A 48 -9.89 -10.89 6.41
C TYR A 48 -9.10 -11.64 5.34
N GLU A 49 -9.60 -11.53 4.12
CA GLU A 49 -8.90 -11.99 2.92
C GLU A 49 -8.87 -10.86 1.91
N TYR A 50 -7.78 -10.74 1.17
CA TYR A 50 -7.69 -9.85 0.04
C TYR A 50 -6.98 -10.51 -1.14
N THR A 51 -7.30 -10.08 -2.35
CA THR A 51 -6.72 -10.60 -3.58
C THR A 51 -6.05 -9.48 -4.35
N THR A 52 -4.85 -9.74 -4.81
CA THR A 52 -4.14 -8.91 -5.79
C THR A 52 -4.17 -9.59 -7.14
N THR A 53 -4.12 -8.79 -8.21
CA THR A 53 -4.04 -9.29 -9.59
C THR A 53 -2.84 -8.68 -10.29
N GLY A 54 -2.29 -9.38 -11.25
CA GLY A 54 -1.23 -8.89 -12.11
C GLY A 54 -1.35 -9.47 -13.51
N SER A 55 -0.67 -8.83 -14.46
CA SER A 55 -0.60 -9.30 -15.84
C SER A 55 0.67 -8.84 -16.52
N THR A 56 1.03 -9.52 -17.62
CA THR A 56 2.10 -9.13 -18.52
C THR A 56 1.55 -8.83 -19.90
N TRP A 57 2.30 -8.04 -20.67
CA TRP A 57 1.96 -7.75 -22.08
C TRP A 57 2.04 -8.99 -23.00
N VAL A 58 2.73 -10.07 -22.56
CA VAL A 58 2.84 -11.35 -23.31
C VAL A 58 1.70 -12.32 -23.01
N GLY A 59 0.65 -11.90 -22.30
CA GLY A 59 -0.59 -12.67 -22.13
C GLY A 59 -0.69 -13.50 -20.86
N TYR A 60 0.26 -13.41 -19.91
CA TYR A 60 0.05 -13.99 -18.58
C TYR A 60 -0.79 -13.06 -17.71
N SER A 61 -1.70 -13.65 -16.98
CA SER A 61 -2.42 -12.97 -15.88
C SER A 61 -2.55 -13.90 -14.70
N TRP A 62 -2.56 -13.34 -13.49
CA TRP A 62 -2.59 -14.11 -12.25
C TRP A 62 -3.31 -13.36 -11.14
N GLN A 63 -3.63 -14.10 -10.11
CA GLN A 63 -4.08 -13.55 -8.83
C GLN A 63 -3.33 -14.19 -7.67
N THR A 64 -3.13 -13.41 -6.61
CA THR A 64 -2.62 -13.86 -5.31
C THR A 64 -3.64 -13.52 -4.24
N THR A 65 -4.08 -14.51 -3.48
CA THR A 65 -5.00 -14.33 -2.36
C THR A 65 -4.26 -14.50 -1.06
N ILE A 66 -4.35 -13.50 -0.19
CA ILE A 66 -3.74 -13.48 1.14
C ILE A 66 -4.84 -13.58 2.19
N THR A 67 -4.80 -14.61 3.03
CA THR A 67 -5.69 -14.78 4.18
C THR A 67 -4.98 -14.34 5.45
N VAL A 68 -5.58 -13.40 6.16
CA VAL A 68 -5.08 -12.87 7.44
C VAL A 68 -6.04 -13.30 8.56
N TYR A 69 -5.49 -13.86 9.62
CA TYR A 69 -6.21 -14.24 10.81
C TYR A 69 -5.57 -13.57 12.04
N ASP A 70 -6.38 -12.85 12.79
CA ASP A 70 -5.93 -12.10 13.98
C ASP A 70 -4.65 -11.26 13.71
N GLY A 71 -4.65 -10.55 12.55
CA GLY A 71 -3.56 -9.66 12.14
C GLY A 71 -2.29 -10.33 11.65
N LYS A 72 -2.29 -11.65 11.43
CA LYS A 72 -1.15 -12.38 10.89
C LYS A 72 -1.53 -13.09 9.60
N VAL A 73 -0.65 -13.05 8.62
CA VAL A 73 -0.86 -13.85 7.40
C VAL A 73 -0.84 -15.33 7.78
N ASN A 74 -1.91 -16.01 7.40
CA ASN A 74 -2.12 -17.44 7.69
C ASN A 74 -1.94 -18.30 6.44
N ARG A 75 -2.29 -17.76 5.26
CA ARG A 75 -2.22 -18.47 3.99
C ARG A 75 -1.96 -17.49 2.85
N ARG A 76 -1.20 -17.94 1.86
CA ARG A 76 -1.04 -17.29 0.55
C ARG A 76 -1.33 -18.31 -0.54
N SER A 77 -2.28 -18.00 -1.42
CA SER A 77 -2.60 -18.82 -2.58
C SER A 77 -2.36 -18.03 -3.86
N PHE A 78 -1.86 -18.69 -4.87
CA PHE A 78 -1.56 -18.13 -6.17
C PHE A 78 -2.20 -18.98 -7.26
N LYS A 79 -2.67 -18.33 -8.32
CA LYS A 79 -3.03 -19.02 -9.57
C LYS A 79 -2.87 -18.10 -10.78
N TYR A 80 -2.45 -18.67 -11.88
CA TYR A 80 -2.62 -18.05 -13.19
C TYR A 80 -4.09 -18.04 -13.57
N THR A 81 -4.60 -16.89 -14.01
CA THR A 81 -5.97 -16.70 -14.51
C THR A 81 -6.03 -16.64 -16.04
N GLY A 82 -4.87 -16.49 -16.68
CA GLY A 82 -4.67 -16.55 -18.11
C GLY A 82 -3.20 -16.79 -18.45
N TYR A 83 -2.93 -17.53 -19.51
CA TYR A 83 -1.59 -17.81 -20.03
C TYR A 83 -1.64 -18.20 -21.51
N PRO A 84 -0.54 -18.03 -22.28
CA PRO A 84 -0.43 -18.44 -23.67
C PRO A 84 -0.62 -19.95 -23.85
N ASN A 85 -1.02 -20.39 -25.05
CA ASN A 85 -1.24 -21.81 -25.37
C ASN A 85 0.04 -22.66 -25.35
N ASP A 86 1.20 -22.03 -25.50
CA ASP A 86 2.53 -22.65 -25.55
C ASP A 86 3.30 -22.57 -24.22
N VAL A 87 2.57 -22.50 -23.12
CA VAL A 87 3.18 -22.47 -21.77
C VAL A 87 3.98 -23.72 -21.50
N SER A 88 5.12 -23.58 -20.80
CA SER A 88 5.94 -24.71 -20.37
C SER A 88 5.11 -25.72 -19.56
N PRO A 89 5.17 -27.02 -19.86
CA PRO A 89 4.48 -28.05 -19.05
C PRO A 89 4.96 -28.12 -17.62
N ASP A 90 6.15 -27.58 -17.30
CA ASP A 90 6.72 -27.55 -15.94
C ASP A 90 6.27 -26.28 -15.17
N LEU A 91 5.47 -25.39 -15.79
CA LEU A 91 4.99 -24.22 -15.09
C LEU A 91 3.91 -24.61 -14.07
N GLU A 92 4.20 -24.36 -12.80
CA GLU A 92 3.21 -24.52 -11.73
C GLU A 92 2.14 -23.42 -11.85
N LEU A 93 0.93 -23.83 -12.25
CA LEU A 93 -0.16 -22.91 -12.54
C LEU A 93 -0.89 -22.40 -11.31
N GLU A 94 -0.85 -23.16 -10.22
CA GLU A 94 -1.45 -22.79 -8.94
C GLU A 94 -0.73 -23.45 -7.77
N TRP A 95 -0.68 -22.79 -6.65
CA TRP A 95 -0.13 -23.32 -5.40
C TRP A 95 -0.72 -22.60 -4.18
N THR A 96 -0.52 -23.19 -3.01
CA THR A 96 -0.95 -22.61 -1.72
C THR A 96 0.15 -22.84 -0.68
N GLU A 97 0.51 -21.79 0.04
CA GLU A 97 1.39 -21.80 1.20
C GLU A 97 0.57 -21.61 2.48
N ASN A 98 0.80 -22.46 3.45
CA ASN A 98 0.29 -22.31 4.80
C ASN A 98 1.36 -21.70 5.72
N VAL A 99 1.04 -21.43 6.98
CA VAL A 99 1.87 -20.69 7.95
C VAL A 99 3.36 -21.09 7.94
N LEU A 100 3.67 -22.38 7.85
CA LEU A 100 5.06 -22.89 7.89
C LEU A 100 5.79 -22.74 6.55
N GLU A 101 5.09 -22.46 5.48
CA GLU A 101 5.61 -22.41 4.10
C GLU A 101 5.57 -21.00 3.51
N LEU A 102 5.03 -20.01 4.27
CA LEU A 102 4.85 -18.65 3.78
C LEU A 102 6.15 -18.06 3.23
N GLY A 103 6.10 -17.64 1.96
CA GLY A 103 7.23 -17.08 1.24
C GLY A 103 8.17 -18.09 0.63
N SER A 104 7.80 -19.37 0.54
CA SER A 104 8.62 -20.42 -0.12
C SER A 104 8.71 -20.23 -1.64
N HIS A 105 7.61 -19.79 -2.30
CA HIS A 105 7.55 -19.54 -3.75
C HIS A 105 8.07 -18.14 -4.11
N LYS A 106 9.39 -17.89 -3.89
CA LYS A 106 10.01 -16.57 -4.06
C LYS A 106 10.17 -16.12 -5.51
N ASN A 107 10.27 -17.07 -6.45
CA ASN A 107 10.55 -16.81 -7.86
C ASN A 107 9.28 -16.84 -8.73
N THR A 108 8.17 -16.48 -8.16
CA THR A 108 6.87 -16.40 -8.85
C THR A 108 6.40 -14.95 -8.91
N PRO A 109 5.47 -14.59 -9.81
CA PRO A 109 4.90 -13.26 -9.87
C PRO A 109 3.87 -13.00 -8.75
N ALA A 110 3.72 -13.90 -7.80
CA ALA A 110 2.84 -13.75 -6.66
C ALA A 110 3.22 -12.53 -5.81
N SER A 111 2.21 -11.87 -5.27
CA SER A 111 2.42 -10.75 -4.35
C SER A 111 3.11 -11.19 -3.06
N ASP A 112 3.87 -10.27 -2.47
CA ASP A 112 4.53 -10.47 -1.19
C ASP A 112 3.55 -10.91 -0.09
N VAL A 113 4.07 -11.61 0.92
CA VAL A 113 3.33 -12.04 2.11
C VAL A 113 3.15 -10.84 3.04
N LEU A 114 2.15 -9.99 2.78
CA LEU A 114 1.89 -8.77 3.52
C LEU A 114 0.48 -8.77 4.10
N THR A 115 0.33 -8.22 5.30
CA THR A 115 -0.95 -7.75 5.83
C THR A 115 -1.36 -6.45 5.16
N LEU A 116 -2.64 -6.06 5.21
CA LEU A 116 -3.03 -4.74 4.69
C LEU A 116 -2.40 -3.58 5.49
N ASP A 117 -2.08 -3.74 6.76
CA ASP A 117 -1.30 -2.73 7.49
C ASP A 117 0.07 -2.50 6.84
N GLU A 118 0.77 -3.59 6.50
CA GLU A 118 2.08 -3.52 5.83
C GLU A 118 1.95 -2.98 4.39
N VAL A 119 0.87 -3.29 3.68
CA VAL A 119 0.56 -2.69 2.37
C VAL A 119 0.41 -1.17 2.49
N TYR A 120 -0.36 -0.67 3.47
CA TYR A 120 -0.50 0.77 3.72
C TYR A 120 0.83 1.42 4.13
N GLU A 121 1.65 0.75 4.95
CA GLU A 121 2.97 1.28 5.31
C GLU A 121 3.91 1.32 4.09
N LYS A 122 3.96 0.28 3.27
CA LYS A 122 4.75 0.24 2.04
C LYS A 122 4.27 1.29 1.02
N ALA A 123 2.95 1.49 0.91
CA ALA A 123 2.39 2.55 0.09
C ALA A 123 2.90 3.94 0.52
N LYS A 124 2.87 4.25 1.80
CA LYS A 124 3.35 5.52 2.34
C LYS A 124 4.86 5.68 2.22
N GLN A 125 5.61 4.64 2.60
CA GLN A 125 7.07 4.73 2.74
C GLN A 125 7.81 4.56 1.41
N ASP A 126 7.17 4.01 0.40
CA ASP A 126 7.79 3.70 -0.88
C ASP A 126 6.93 4.16 -2.06
N TRP A 127 5.82 3.51 -2.35
CA TRP A 127 5.10 3.63 -3.62
C TRP A 127 4.57 5.03 -3.94
N LEU A 128 4.18 5.81 -2.92
CA LEU A 128 3.61 7.15 -3.07
C LEU A 128 4.64 8.27 -2.87
N LYS A 129 5.91 7.95 -2.58
CA LYS A 129 6.95 8.97 -2.46
C LYS A 129 7.11 9.74 -3.76
N LYS A 130 7.27 11.05 -3.65
CA LYS A 130 7.63 11.91 -4.78
C LYS A 130 9.01 11.54 -5.30
N ARG A 131 9.09 11.22 -6.58
CA ARG A 131 10.34 10.89 -7.29
C ARG A 131 10.44 11.73 -8.56
N LYS A 132 11.66 12.01 -8.97
CA LYS A 132 11.92 12.65 -10.26
C LYS A 132 11.64 11.62 -11.37
N ASP A 133 11.06 12.10 -12.48
CA ASP A 133 10.81 11.31 -13.68
C ASP A 133 9.97 10.02 -13.44
N THR A 134 9.00 10.12 -12.52
CA THR A 134 8.04 9.02 -12.26
C THR A 134 6.62 9.53 -12.32
N GLN A 135 5.70 8.62 -12.64
CA GLN A 135 4.26 8.80 -12.48
C GLN A 135 3.75 7.89 -11.36
N THR A 136 3.10 8.49 -10.38
CA THR A 136 2.55 7.77 -9.23
C THR A 136 1.06 7.50 -9.45
N TYR A 137 0.59 6.35 -9.00
CA TYR A 137 -0.80 5.90 -9.12
C TYR A 137 -1.37 5.57 -7.75
N PHE A 138 -2.58 6.06 -7.49
CA PHE A 138 -3.30 5.73 -6.28
C PHE A 138 -4.82 5.73 -6.52
N GLU A 139 -5.46 4.58 -6.31
CA GLU A 139 -6.90 4.43 -6.40
C GLU A 139 -7.47 3.74 -5.15
N THR A 140 -8.73 4.06 -4.83
CA THR A 140 -9.44 3.57 -3.65
C THR A 140 -10.81 3.01 -4.01
N LYS A 141 -10.89 2.25 -5.12
CA LYS A 141 -12.14 1.70 -5.66
C LYS A 141 -12.66 0.48 -4.88
N ASN A 142 -11.88 -0.03 -3.93
CA ASN A 142 -12.27 -1.15 -3.08
C ASN A 142 -12.96 -0.61 -1.81
N GLU A 143 -14.21 -0.16 -1.95
CA GLU A 143 -15.01 0.41 -0.86
C GLU A 143 -14.29 1.53 -0.08
N GLY A 144 -13.43 2.30 -0.76
CA GLY A 144 -12.61 3.36 -0.17
C GLY A 144 -11.23 2.88 0.29
N MET A 145 -10.94 1.59 0.30
CA MET A 145 -9.61 1.05 0.55
C MET A 145 -8.77 1.01 -0.74
N ILE A 146 -7.45 0.86 -0.59
CA ILE A 146 -6.51 0.77 -1.72
C ILE A 146 -6.98 -0.30 -2.73
N SER A 147 -7.10 0.09 -3.99
CA SER A 147 -7.33 -0.82 -5.13
C SER A 147 -6.19 -0.79 -6.15
N LEU A 148 -5.44 0.31 -6.21
CA LEU A 148 -4.23 0.47 -7.00
C LEU A 148 -3.27 1.40 -6.27
N CYS A 149 -2.00 1.01 -6.16
CA CYS A 149 -0.95 1.85 -5.59
C CYS A 149 0.39 1.46 -6.18
N GLY A 150 1.15 2.45 -6.64
CA GLY A 150 2.45 2.22 -7.23
C GLY A 150 2.96 3.40 -8.02
N TYR A 151 4.06 3.19 -8.72
CA TYR A 151 4.65 4.18 -9.63
C TYR A 151 5.26 3.50 -10.86
N SER A 152 5.44 4.27 -11.93
CA SER A 152 6.20 3.89 -13.11
C SER A 152 7.25 4.95 -13.42
N GLU A 153 8.39 4.52 -13.94
CA GLU A 153 9.41 5.46 -14.46
C GLU A 153 8.97 5.97 -15.84
N ASN A 154 9.13 7.27 -16.06
CA ASN A 154 8.94 7.87 -17.37
C ASN A 154 10.23 7.65 -18.19
N ASN A 155 10.17 6.73 -19.14
CA ASN A 155 11.26 6.51 -20.11
C ASN A 155 11.29 7.59 -21.19
#